data_7c3216ea6474fd471ff021bba88e67f9
#
_entry.id   7c3216ea6474fd471ff021bba88e67f9
#
_cell.length_a   1.000
_cell.length_b   1.000
_cell.length_c   1.000
_cell.angle_alpha   90.00
_cell.angle_beta   90.00
_cell.angle_gamma   90.00
#
_symmetry.space_group_name_H-M   'P 1'
#
loop_
_entity.id
_entity.type
_entity.pdbx_description
1 polymer ?
#
loop_
_entity_poly.entity_id
_entity_poly.type
_entity_poly.pdbx_seq_one_letter_code
_entity_poly.pdbx_strand_id
1 'polypeptide(L)'
;IIAKDGKYIAFIEVKSRADDCMYAPREAVTRSKRQKICKAAMLYKLQKGLNGQPRFDVFEIIYGKYDLEVKKFTHIKNAFGTEAVHGFF
;
A
#
# COMPACT_ATOMS: atom_id res chain seq x y z
N ILE A 1 4.30 -3.01 5.19
CA ILE A 1 3.55 -3.54 6.34
C ILE A 1 2.55 -4.57 5.85
N ILE A 2 2.47 -5.69 6.53
CA ILE A 2 1.52 -6.75 6.24
C ILE A 2 0.67 -6.96 7.48
N ALA A 3 -0.65 -6.87 7.33
CA ALA A 3 -1.57 -6.95 8.46
C ALA A 3 -2.79 -7.81 8.10
N LYS A 4 -3.30 -8.51 9.10
CA LYS A 4 -4.55 -9.26 8.94
C LYS A 4 -5.72 -8.36 9.30
N ASP A 5 -6.74 -8.33 8.44
CA ASP A 5 -7.96 -7.56 8.64
C ASP A 5 -9.16 -8.42 8.24
N GLY A 6 -9.73 -9.13 9.19
CA GLY A 6 -10.82 -10.08 8.94
C GLY A 6 -10.40 -11.16 7.94
N LYS A 7 -11.13 -11.26 6.82
CA LYS A 7 -10.82 -12.19 5.74
C LYS A 7 -9.67 -11.72 4.84
N TYR A 8 -9.21 -10.48 5.03
CA TYR A 8 -8.18 -9.89 4.19
C TYR A 8 -6.80 -10.01 4.80
N ILE A 9 -5.81 -10.11 3.92
CA ILE A 9 -4.41 -9.88 4.26
C ILE A 9 -4.04 -8.59 3.55
N ALA A 10 -3.84 -7.52 4.32
CA ALA A 10 -3.55 -6.19 3.78
C ALA A 10 -2.05 -6.02 3.61
N PHE A 11 -1.62 -5.70 2.38
CA PHE A 11 -0.26 -5.33 2.06
C PHE A 11 -0.25 -3.80 1.92
N ILE A 12 0.40 -3.13 2.86
CA ILE A 12 0.26 -1.69 3.04
C ILE A 12 1.55 -1.00 2.63
N GLU A 13 1.46 -0.18 1.59
CA GLU A 13 2.54 0.71 1.17
C GLU A 13 2.46 2.00 1.98
N VAL A 14 3.51 2.31 2.71
CA VAL A 14 3.58 3.53 3.52
C VAL A 14 4.26 4.63 2.71
N LYS A 15 3.61 5.76 2.57
CA LYS A 15 4.12 6.95 1.89
C LYS A 15 4.11 8.13 2.84
N SER A 16 5.20 8.88 2.85
CA SER A 16 5.27 10.13 3.60
C SER A 16 5.62 11.27 2.66
N ARG A 17 5.04 12.43 2.91
CA ARG A 17 5.36 13.64 2.16
C ARG A 17 5.22 14.87 3.04
N ALA A 18 5.94 15.92 2.66
CA ALA A 18 5.80 17.22 3.31
C ALA A 18 4.45 17.85 2.96
N ASP A 19 3.94 18.70 3.82
CA ASP A 19 2.64 19.35 3.67
C ASP A 19 2.56 20.33 2.50
N ASP A 20 3.69 20.68 1.89
CA ASP A 20 3.74 21.52 0.70
C ASP A 20 3.71 20.73 -0.63
N CYS A 21 3.65 19.41 -0.58
CA CYS A 21 3.51 18.58 -1.78
C CYS A 21 2.10 18.64 -2.34
N MET A 22 1.97 18.60 -3.67
CA MET A 22 0.72 18.86 -4.36
C MET A 22 0.11 17.64 -5.05
N TYR A 23 0.68 16.46 -4.94
CA TYR A 23 0.13 15.27 -5.60
C TYR A 23 -0.67 14.42 -4.62
N ALA A 24 -1.65 13.68 -5.16
CA ALA A 24 -2.46 12.76 -4.37
C ALA A 24 -1.67 11.49 -4.02
N PRO A 25 -1.96 10.84 -2.87
CA PRO A 25 -1.23 9.63 -2.41
C PRO A 25 -1.22 8.49 -3.43
N ARG A 26 -2.34 8.25 -4.08
CA ARG A 26 -2.48 7.19 -5.09
C ARG A 26 -1.57 7.36 -6.27
N GLU A 27 -1.35 8.59 -6.67
CA GLU A 27 -0.53 8.93 -7.83
C GLU A 27 0.95 8.58 -7.60
N ALA A 28 1.36 8.44 -6.34
CA ALA A 28 2.71 8.03 -5.99
C ALA A 28 2.98 6.55 -6.25
N VAL A 29 1.94 5.73 -6.49
CA VAL A 29 2.10 4.29 -6.72
C VAL A 29 1.89 4.00 -8.20
N THR A 30 2.97 3.97 -8.96
CA THR A 30 2.95 3.71 -10.41
C THR A 30 2.53 2.27 -10.71
N ARG A 31 2.14 2.01 -11.97
CA ARG A 31 1.79 0.65 -12.40
C ARG A 31 2.95 -0.33 -12.19
N SER A 32 4.17 0.07 -12.52
CA SER A 32 5.36 -0.75 -12.31
C SER A 32 5.54 -1.11 -10.84
N LYS A 33 5.34 -0.14 -9.96
CA LYS A 33 5.44 -0.34 -8.52
C LYS A 33 4.34 -1.26 -8.00
N ARG A 34 3.11 -1.09 -8.51
CA ARG A 34 1.97 -1.98 -8.17
C ARG A 34 2.27 -3.43 -8.56
N GLN A 35 2.84 -3.65 -9.75
CA GLN A 35 3.23 -4.99 -10.19
C GLN A 35 4.25 -5.62 -9.25
N LYS A 36 5.26 -4.88 -8.84
CA LYS A 36 6.29 -5.36 -7.91
C LYS A 36 5.69 -5.72 -6.55
N ILE A 37 4.80 -4.88 -6.05
CA ILE A 37 4.12 -5.12 -4.77
C ILE A 37 3.25 -6.38 -4.85
N CYS A 38 2.48 -6.54 -5.92
CA CYS A 38 1.61 -7.70 -6.11
C CYS A 38 2.42 -8.99 -6.21
N LYS A 39 3.53 -9.00 -6.96
CA LYS A 39 4.41 -10.17 -7.06
C LYS A 39 5.03 -10.53 -5.73
N ALA A 40 5.53 -9.54 -5.00
CA ALA A 40 6.12 -9.76 -3.68
C ALA A 40 5.07 -10.29 -2.70
N ALA A 41 3.86 -9.77 -2.74
CA ALA A 41 2.77 -10.21 -1.89
C ALA A 41 2.37 -11.65 -2.18
N MET A 42 2.30 -12.03 -3.46
CA MET A 42 1.99 -13.41 -3.85
C MET A 42 3.06 -14.38 -3.32
N LEU A 43 4.33 -14.04 -3.53
CA LEU A 43 5.44 -14.88 -3.07
C LEU A 43 5.44 -15.01 -1.54
N TYR A 44 5.21 -13.92 -0.83
CA TYR A 44 5.12 -13.92 0.62
C TYR A 44 3.98 -14.82 1.11
N LYS A 45 2.81 -14.67 0.49
CA LYS A 45 1.62 -15.46 0.84
C LYS A 45 1.87 -16.95 0.64
N LEU A 46 2.50 -17.33 -0.47
CA LEU A 46 2.84 -18.73 -0.77
C LEU A 46 3.88 -19.25 0.22
N GLN A 47 4.95 -18.50 0.45
CA GLN A 47 6.04 -18.91 1.33
C GLN A 47 5.59 -19.10 2.78
N LYS A 48 4.71 -18.24 3.24
CA LYS A 48 4.21 -18.29 4.63
C LYS A 48 2.96 -19.15 4.80
N GLY A 49 2.40 -19.67 3.70
CA GLY A 49 1.18 -20.47 3.75
C GLY A 49 -0.02 -19.69 4.28
N LEU A 50 -0.12 -18.41 3.96
CA LEU A 50 -1.19 -17.57 4.48
C LEU A 50 -2.47 -17.78 3.68
N ASN A 51 -3.59 -17.88 4.40
CA ASN A 51 -4.92 -17.90 3.83
C ASN A 51 -5.58 -16.54 4.02
N GLY A 52 -6.24 -16.05 3.00
CA GLY A 52 -6.94 -14.79 3.05
C GLY A 52 -6.95 -14.09 1.70
N GLN A 53 -7.87 -13.17 1.56
CA GLN A 53 -8.00 -12.37 0.35
C GLN A 53 -6.94 -11.26 0.38
N PRO A 54 -6.04 -11.16 -0.61
CA PRO A 54 -5.08 -10.07 -0.64
C PRO A 54 -5.79 -8.73 -0.87
N ARG A 55 -5.31 -7.72 -0.18
CA ARG A 55 -5.78 -6.34 -0.32
C ARG A 55 -4.58 -5.42 -0.30
N PHE A 56 -4.56 -4.45 -1.19
CA PHE A 56 -3.44 -3.52 -1.32
C PHE A 56 -3.86 -2.14 -0.89
N ASP A 57 -3.24 -1.66 0.18
CA ASP A 57 -3.57 -0.41 0.81
C ASP A 57 -2.42 0.59 0.67
N VAL A 58 -2.76 1.87 0.75
CA VAL A 58 -1.77 2.94 0.87
C VAL A 58 -2.01 3.67 2.18
N PHE A 59 -0.98 3.83 2.98
CA PHE A 59 -1.03 4.63 4.18
C PHE A 59 -0.16 5.86 3.98
N GLU A 60 -0.80 7.02 3.94
CA GLU A 60 -0.10 8.27 3.72
C GLU A 60 0.06 9.05 5.01
N ILE A 61 1.26 9.56 5.21
CA ILE A 61 1.59 10.44 6.33
C ILE A 61 2.01 11.79 5.75
N ILE A 62 1.35 12.85 6.18
CA ILE A 62 1.71 14.21 5.83
C ILE A 62 2.38 14.85 7.05
N TYR A 63 3.59 15.33 6.87
CA TYR A 63 4.37 15.94 7.94
C TYR A 63 4.70 17.39 7.61
N GLY A 64 4.98 18.18 8.65
CA GLY A 64 5.41 19.56 8.48
C GLY A 64 6.82 19.61 7.92
N LYS A 65 7.01 20.43 6.90
CA LYS A 65 8.31 20.56 6.21
C LYS A 65 9.43 21.01 7.14
N TYR A 66 9.10 21.85 8.12
CA TYR A 66 10.10 22.43 9.02
C TYR A 66 10.14 21.77 10.39
N ASP A 67 8.98 21.52 10.98
CA ASP A 67 8.89 20.94 12.34
C ASP A 67 8.89 19.42 12.35
N LEU A 68 8.69 18.79 11.20
CA LEU A 68 8.63 17.31 11.01
C LEU A 68 7.55 16.64 11.85
N GLU A 69 6.57 17.40 12.32
CA GLU A 69 5.43 16.83 13.04
C GLU A 69 4.41 16.25 12.08
N VAL A 70 3.77 15.16 12.47
CA VAL A 70 2.69 14.57 11.67
C VAL A 70 1.49 15.51 11.71
N LYS A 71 1.09 16.01 10.55
CA LYS A 71 -0.06 16.90 10.39
C LYS A 71 -1.34 16.13 10.09
N LYS A 72 -1.21 15.04 9.31
CA LYS A 72 -2.34 14.25 8.88
C LYS A 72 -1.85 12.87 8.49
N PHE A 73 -2.70 11.87 8.70
CA PHE A 73 -2.49 10.55 8.10
C PHE A 73 -3.80 10.06 7.48
N THR A 74 -3.67 9.26 6.43
CA THR A 74 -4.83 8.71 5.73
C THR A 74 -4.53 7.27 5.36
N HIS A 75 -5.43 6.37 5.71
CA HIS A 75 -5.35 4.96 5.30
C HIS A 75 -6.34 4.74 4.16
N ILE A 76 -5.80 4.48 2.97
CA ILE A 76 -6.61 4.19 1.80
C ILE A 76 -6.65 2.68 1.63
N LYS A 77 -7.75 2.07 2.04
CA LYS A 77 -7.95 0.64 1.90
C LYS A 77 -8.31 0.31 0.46
N ASN A 78 -7.77 -0.80 -0.03
CA ASN A 78 -8.02 -1.27 -1.39
C ASN A 78 -7.71 -0.19 -2.44
N ALA A 79 -6.54 0.41 -2.31
CA ALA A 79 -6.12 1.51 -3.17
C ALA A 79 -5.87 1.07 -4.61
N PHE A 80 -5.49 -0.18 -4.83
CA PHE A 80 -5.34 -0.79 -6.15
C PHE A 80 -5.57 -2.29 -6.04
N GLY A 81 -5.87 -2.92 -7.16
CA GLY A 81 -6.14 -4.35 -7.23
C GLY A 81 -4.99 -5.11 -7.90
N THR A 82 -5.27 -6.39 -8.18
CA THR A 82 -4.30 -7.31 -8.80
C THR A 82 -4.34 -7.26 -10.32
N GLU A 83 -5.11 -6.38 -10.91
CA GLU A 83 -5.27 -6.26 -12.36
C GLU A 83 -3.98 -5.94 -13.10
N ALA A 84 -2.98 -5.40 -12.40
CA ALA A 84 -1.67 -5.16 -12.98
C ALA A 84 -0.82 -6.44 -13.11
N VAL A 85 -1.25 -7.55 -12.51
CA VAL A 85 -0.52 -8.82 -12.48
C VAL A 85 -1.53 -9.95 -12.73
N HIS A 86 -1.81 -10.22 -14.00
CA HIS A 86 -2.79 -11.22 -14.39
C HIS A 86 -2.35 -12.63 -13.98
N GLY A 87 -3.31 -13.41 -13.47
CA GLY A 87 -3.12 -14.82 -13.18
C GLY A 87 -2.38 -15.14 -11.88
N PHE A 88 -2.00 -14.16 -11.08
CA PHE A 88 -1.31 -14.39 -9.81
C PHE A 88 -2.23 -14.64 -8.63
N PHE A 89 -3.37 -14.02 -8.61
CA PHE A 89 -4.36 -14.19 -7.57
C PHE A 89 -5.70 -14.57 -8.19
#